data_b614b4eba2669b7880175fa3b266aa34
#
_entry.id   b614b4eba2669b7880175fa3b266aa34
#
_cell.length_a   1.000
_cell.length_b   1.000
_cell.length_c   1.000
_cell.angle_alpha   90.00
_cell.angle_beta   90.00
_cell.angle_gamma   90.00
#
_symmetry.space_group_name_H-M   'P 1'
#
loop_
_entity.id
_entity.type
_entity.pdbx_description
1 polymer ?
#
loop_
_entity_poly.entity_id
_entity_poly.type
_entity_poly.pdbx_seq_one_letter_code
_entity_poly.pdbx_strand_id
1 'polypeptide(L)'
;MDFNLNENEQTIRDTTLKLASEFNDDYWLEKDKVGGFPEDFYSKFAEDGWLGIAMPEKYGGAGLGITEASLMMQAVAESGAGMSGASALHMNIFGLKPVELFGNEEQRQRFLPPLIKGKEKACFAVTEPNTGLDTTKLKTKATPDGNGYVVNGSKIWISTAQVADKVLLLTRTTDIEDVRKPTEGLTLFYTDLDRDRIEVREIDKMGRKAVDSNMLFIDGLKVPIAVSYTHLTLPTNREV
;
A
#
# COMPACT_ATOMS: atom_id res chain seq x y z
N MET A 1 -4.42 -16.38 -29.55
CA MET A 1 -4.51 -15.69 -28.26
C MET A 1 -5.33 -14.44 -28.55
N ASP A 2 -6.43 -14.24 -27.86
CA ASP A 2 -7.27 -13.06 -28.03
C ASP A 2 -6.85 -12.01 -27.00
N PHE A 3 -6.55 -10.81 -27.45
CA PHE A 3 -6.16 -9.67 -26.60
C PHE A 3 -7.27 -8.60 -26.52
N ASN A 4 -8.45 -8.90 -27.05
CA ASN A 4 -9.58 -8.00 -26.93
C ASN A 4 -10.12 -8.02 -25.49
N LEU A 5 -10.49 -6.85 -24.99
CA LEU A 5 -11.21 -6.73 -23.74
C LEU A 5 -12.64 -7.25 -23.92
N ASN A 6 -13.16 -7.92 -22.90
CA ASN A 6 -14.58 -8.22 -22.84
C ASN A 6 -15.40 -6.96 -22.52
N GLU A 7 -16.70 -7.04 -22.59
CA GLU A 7 -17.61 -5.89 -22.41
C GLU A 7 -17.45 -5.24 -21.02
N ASN A 8 -17.30 -6.03 -19.97
CA ASN A 8 -17.10 -5.53 -18.61
C ASN A 8 -15.74 -4.84 -18.45
N GLU A 9 -14.69 -5.44 -18.96
CA GLU A 9 -13.33 -4.88 -18.94
C GLU A 9 -13.28 -3.56 -19.71
N GLN A 10 -13.93 -3.49 -20.89
CA GLN A 10 -14.02 -2.26 -21.65
C GLN A 10 -14.80 -1.17 -20.89
N THR A 11 -15.90 -1.54 -20.24
CA THR A 11 -16.71 -0.62 -19.43
C THR A 11 -15.90 -0.04 -18.28
N ILE A 12 -15.13 -0.88 -17.56
CA ILE A 12 -14.25 -0.45 -16.46
C ILE A 12 -13.21 0.54 -16.98
N ARG A 13 -12.53 0.19 -18.08
CA ARG A 13 -11.51 1.04 -18.68
C ARG A 13 -12.07 2.40 -19.10
N ASP A 14 -13.18 2.41 -19.84
CA ASP A 14 -13.75 3.64 -20.37
C ASP A 14 -14.33 4.54 -19.26
N THR A 15 -14.95 3.94 -18.25
CA THR A 15 -15.48 4.68 -17.10
C THR A 15 -14.36 5.32 -16.29
N THR A 16 -13.31 4.57 -15.98
CA THR A 16 -12.20 5.08 -15.18
C THR A 16 -11.32 6.06 -15.96
N LEU A 17 -11.17 5.88 -17.27
CA LEU A 17 -10.50 6.85 -18.14
C LEU A 17 -11.26 8.18 -18.16
N LYS A 18 -12.58 8.13 -18.31
CA LYS A 18 -13.44 9.32 -18.28
C LYS A 18 -13.34 10.05 -16.96
N LEU A 19 -13.43 9.32 -15.85
CA LEU A 19 -13.30 9.86 -14.49
C LEU A 19 -11.95 10.53 -14.27
N ALA A 20 -10.85 9.84 -14.62
CA ALA A 20 -9.50 10.38 -14.47
C ALA A 20 -9.25 11.61 -15.35
N SER A 21 -9.88 11.67 -16.53
CA SER A 21 -9.77 12.80 -17.46
C SER A 21 -10.46 14.10 -16.99
N GLU A 22 -11.25 14.04 -15.90
CA GLU A 22 -11.76 15.26 -15.24
C GLU A 22 -10.61 16.09 -14.62
N PHE A 23 -9.46 15.45 -14.36
CA PHE A 23 -8.24 16.05 -13.82
C PHE A 23 -7.23 16.24 -14.96
N ASN A 24 -7.30 17.39 -15.60
CA ASN A 24 -6.55 17.71 -16.82
C ASN A 24 -5.05 17.90 -16.61
N ASP A 25 -4.31 18.15 -17.69
CA ASP A 25 -2.84 18.34 -17.64
C ASP A 25 -2.41 19.49 -16.74
N ASP A 26 -3.19 20.60 -16.69
CA ASP A 26 -2.88 21.73 -15.81
C ASP A 26 -2.95 21.36 -14.34
N TYR A 27 -3.91 20.52 -13.94
CA TYR A 27 -4.00 19.99 -12.58
C TYR A 27 -2.75 19.18 -12.21
N TRP A 28 -2.35 18.24 -13.07
CA TRP A 28 -1.18 17.41 -12.81
C TRP A 28 0.14 18.19 -12.89
N LEU A 29 0.24 19.16 -13.78
CA LEU A 29 1.40 20.07 -13.87
C LEU A 29 1.55 20.92 -12.61
N GLU A 30 0.46 21.42 -12.06
CA GLU A 30 0.48 22.18 -10.81
C GLU A 30 0.90 21.28 -9.64
N LYS A 31 0.36 20.07 -9.55
CA LYS A 31 0.77 19.07 -8.54
C LYS A 31 2.26 18.69 -8.65
N ASP A 32 2.80 18.61 -9.85
CA ASP A 32 4.22 18.29 -10.04
C ASP A 32 5.14 19.49 -9.69
N LYS A 33 4.66 20.72 -9.81
CA LYS A 33 5.39 21.93 -9.40
C LYS A 33 5.40 22.11 -7.88
N VAL A 34 4.22 22.04 -7.27
CA VAL A 34 4.01 22.42 -5.87
C VAL A 34 4.18 21.20 -4.94
N GLY A 35 3.86 20.01 -5.42
CA GLY A 35 3.74 18.81 -4.60
C GLY A 35 2.37 18.70 -3.91
N GLY A 36 2.29 17.79 -2.95
CA GLY A 36 1.09 17.54 -2.16
C GLY A 36 0.16 16.51 -2.79
N PHE A 37 -0.35 15.63 -1.94
CA PHE A 37 -1.21 14.51 -2.34
C PHE A 37 -2.45 15.02 -3.12
N PRO A 38 -2.88 14.33 -4.19
CA PRO A 38 -4.00 14.76 -5.01
C PRO A 38 -5.34 14.33 -4.38
N GLU A 39 -5.73 14.98 -3.28
CA GLU A 39 -6.89 14.62 -2.46
C GLU A 39 -8.20 14.61 -3.24
N ASP A 40 -8.41 15.61 -4.11
CA ASP A 40 -9.64 15.72 -4.91
C ASP A 40 -9.78 14.53 -5.86
N PHE A 41 -8.68 14.16 -6.54
CA PHE A 41 -8.61 13.00 -7.41
C PHE A 41 -8.84 11.69 -6.63
N TYR A 42 -8.15 11.52 -5.51
CA TYR A 42 -8.29 10.34 -4.67
C TYR A 42 -9.70 10.18 -4.12
N SER A 43 -10.28 11.26 -3.60
CA SER A 43 -11.64 11.27 -3.05
C SER A 43 -12.69 10.91 -4.10
N LYS A 44 -12.53 11.41 -5.31
CA LYS A 44 -13.44 11.09 -6.42
C LYS A 44 -13.46 9.60 -6.76
N PHE A 45 -12.28 8.96 -6.80
CA PHE A 45 -12.18 7.51 -6.98
C PHE A 45 -12.71 6.72 -5.78
N ALA A 46 -12.57 7.25 -4.56
CA ALA A 46 -13.12 6.64 -3.36
C ALA A 46 -14.66 6.69 -3.32
N GLU A 47 -15.25 7.84 -3.62
CA GLU A 47 -16.70 8.06 -3.67
C GLU A 47 -17.41 7.14 -4.65
N ASP A 48 -16.80 6.91 -5.81
CA ASP A 48 -17.32 6.03 -6.86
C ASP A 48 -16.97 4.54 -6.60
N GLY A 49 -16.30 4.21 -5.47
CA GLY A 49 -16.03 2.84 -5.02
C GLY A 49 -14.82 2.16 -5.69
N TRP A 50 -14.05 2.88 -6.51
CA TRP A 50 -12.93 2.31 -7.27
C TRP A 50 -11.77 1.83 -6.42
N LEU A 51 -11.58 2.37 -5.20
CA LEU A 51 -10.54 1.88 -4.28
C LEU A 51 -10.78 0.43 -3.83
N GLY A 52 -12.04 0.00 -3.86
CA GLY A 52 -12.45 -1.36 -3.51
C GLY A 52 -12.55 -2.33 -4.69
N ILE A 53 -12.08 -1.97 -5.89
CA ILE A 53 -12.31 -2.75 -7.12
C ILE A 53 -11.95 -4.24 -6.97
N ALA A 54 -10.81 -4.55 -6.37
CA ALA A 54 -10.30 -5.92 -6.18
C ALA A 54 -10.52 -6.46 -4.74
N MET A 55 -11.35 -5.79 -3.94
CA MET A 55 -11.67 -6.23 -2.58
C MET A 55 -13.02 -6.94 -2.53
N PRO A 56 -13.22 -7.89 -1.59
CA PRO A 56 -14.47 -8.64 -1.51
C PRO A 56 -15.69 -7.76 -1.21
N GLU A 57 -16.83 -8.06 -1.82
CA GLU A 57 -18.12 -7.38 -1.59
C GLU A 57 -18.51 -7.34 -0.12
N LYS A 58 -18.21 -8.42 0.62
CA LYS A 58 -18.46 -8.55 2.05
C LYS A 58 -17.90 -7.40 2.89
N TYR A 59 -16.82 -6.77 2.42
CA TYR A 59 -16.16 -5.65 3.11
C TYR A 59 -16.41 -4.31 2.41
N GLY A 60 -17.29 -4.30 1.42
CA GLY A 60 -17.69 -3.10 0.68
C GLY A 60 -16.90 -2.86 -0.61
N GLY A 61 -16.15 -3.86 -1.07
CA GLY A 61 -15.48 -3.84 -2.37
C GLY A 61 -16.39 -4.29 -3.52
N ALA A 62 -15.86 -4.27 -4.75
CA ALA A 62 -16.59 -4.69 -5.95
C ALA A 62 -16.44 -6.20 -6.26
N GLY A 63 -15.59 -6.93 -5.55
CA GLY A 63 -15.38 -8.37 -5.74
C GLY A 63 -14.74 -8.75 -7.08
N LEU A 64 -14.16 -7.79 -7.79
CA LEU A 64 -13.48 -8.03 -9.06
C LEU A 64 -12.04 -8.49 -8.86
N GLY A 65 -11.33 -8.76 -9.95
CA GLY A 65 -10.00 -9.34 -9.91
C GLY A 65 -8.86 -8.32 -10.13
N ILE A 66 -7.67 -8.90 -10.21
CA ILE A 66 -6.45 -8.14 -10.48
C ILE A 66 -6.43 -7.58 -11.92
N THR A 67 -7.09 -8.26 -12.86
CA THR A 67 -7.18 -7.81 -14.26
C THR A 67 -7.92 -6.49 -14.33
N GLU A 68 -9.11 -6.42 -13.73
CA GLU A 68 -9.95 -5.22 -13.70
C GLU A 68 -9.25 -4.06 -12.97
N ALA A 69 -8.62 -4.34 -11.83
CA ALA A 69 -7.81 -3.35 -11.13
C ALA A 69 -6.64 -2.83 -11.99
N SER A 70 -5.99 -3.71 -12.75
CA SER A 70 -4.89 -3.33 -13.65
C SER A 70 -5.37 -2.48 -14.83
N LEU A 71 -6.54 -2.80 -15.41
CA LEU A 71 -7.15 -2.01 -16.47
C LEU A 71 -7.54 -0.61 -15.98
N MET A 72 -8.12 -0.51 -14.79
CA MET A 72 -8.38 0.77 -14.13
C MET A 72 -7.08 1.58 -13.97
N MET A 73 -6.02 0.97 -13.44
CA MET A 73 -4.74 1.65 -13.23
C MET A 73 -4.09 2.10 -14.56
N GLN A 74 -4.23 1.29 -15.62
CA GLN A 74 -3.79 1.65 -16.94
C GLN A 74 -4.58 2.86 -17.49
N ALA A 75 -5.90 2.85 -17.35
CA ALA A 75 -6.75 3.96 -17.78
C ALA A 75 -6.42 5.26 -17.03
N VAL A 76 -6.18 5.18 -15.73
CA VAL A 76 -5.70 6.31 -14.92
C VAL A 76 -4.37 6.86 -15.45
N ALA A 77 -3.41 6.00 -15.73
CA ALA A 77 -2.13 6.45 -16.25
C ALA A 77 -2.24 7.07 -17.66
N GLU A 78 -3.12 6.53 -18.50
CA GLU A 78 -3.38 6.96 -19.87
C GLU A 78 -4.07 8.34 -19.94
N SER A 79 -4.85 8.71 -18.92
CA SER A 79 -5.63 9.97 -18.88
C SER A 79 -4.78 11.25 -18.81
N GLY A 80 -3.46 11.15 -18.70
CA GLY A 80 -2.55 12.27 -18.40
C GLY A 80 -2.07 12.30 -16.94
N ALA A 81 -2.77 11.62 -16.02
CA ALA A 81 -2.36 11.50 -14.61
C ALA A 81 -1.04 10.73 -14.43
N GLY A 82 -0.68 9.87 -15.37
CA GLY A 82 0.56 9.11 -15.38
C GLY A 82 0.80 8.33 -14.08
N MET A 83 2.07 8.26 -13.69
CA MET A 83 2.45 7.59 -12.43
C MET A 83 2.01 8.37 -11.18
N SER A 84 1.71 9.65 -11.27
CA SER A 84 1.21 10.44 -10.14
C SER A 84 -0.18 9.97 -9.72
N GLY A 85 -1.12 9.89 -10.66
CA GLY A 85 -2.47 9.37 -10.40
C GLY A 85 -2.46 7.89 -10.00
N ALA A 86 -1.75 7.06 -10.78
CA ALA A 86 -1.64 5.64 -10.48
C ALA A 86 -1.06 5.38 -9.07
N SER A 87 0.00 6.11 -8.68
CA SER A 87 0.62 5.96 -7.36
C SER A 87 -0.29 6.43 -6.22
N ALA A 88 -1.14 7.42 -6.45
CA ALA A 88 -2.09 7.88 -5.42
C ALA A 88 -3.12 6.80 -5.05
N LEU A 89 -3.50 5.95 -6.00
CA LEU A 89 -4.54 4.93 -5.80
C LEU A 89 -4.00 3.55 -5.40
N HIS A 90 -2.86 3.11 -5.97
CA HIS A 90 -2.45 1.71 -5.96
C HIS A 90 -2.28 1.11 -4.56
N MET A 91 -1.81 1.89 -3.60
CA MET A 91 -1.55 1.37 -2.25
C MET A 91 -2.84 0.91 -1.56
N ASN A 92 -3.93 1.63 -1.76
CA ASN A 92 -5.21 1.26 -1.19
C ASN A 92 -5.88 0.08 -1.95
N ILE A 93 -5.45 -0.20 -3.18
CA ILE A 93 -5.98 -1.30 -3.98
C ILE A 93 -5.19 -2.58 -3.74
N PHE A 94 -3.87 -2.53 -3.87
CA PHE A 94 -3.01 -3.72 -3.82
C PHE A 94 -2.32 -3.92 -2.48
N GLY A 95 -1.98 -2.82 -1.77
CA GLY A 95 -1.18 -2.86 -0.56
C GLY A 95 -1.83 -3.61 0.60
N LEU A 96 -3.15 -3.75 0.61
CA LEU A 96 -3.88 -4.49 1.63
C LEU A 96 -4.30 -5.90 1.24
N LYS A 97 -3.89 -6.40 0.09
CA LYS A 97 -4.11 -7.81 -0.26
C LYS A 97 -3.63 -8.79 0.82
N PRO A 98 -2.50 -8.55 1.52
CA PRO A 98 -2.13 -9.39 2.67
C PRO A 98 -3.16 -9.40 3.80
N VAL A 99 -3.82 -8.27 4.09
CA VAL A 99 -4.89 -8.20 5.12
C VAL A 99 -6.08 -9.05 4.70
N GLU A 100 -6.50 -8.96 3.44
CA GLU A 100 -7.59 -9.77 2.89
C GLU A 100 -7.27 -11.28 2.96
N LEU A 101 -6.05 -11.67 2.54
CA LEU A 101 -5.68 -13.08 2.43
C LEU A 101 -5.38 -13.73 3.78
N PHE A 102 -4.67 -13.04 4.66
CA PHE A 102 -4.09 -13.60 5.88
C PHE A 102 -4.71 -13.07 7.17
N GLY A 103 -5.46 -11.97 7.11
CA GLY A 103 -6.18 -11.44 8.26
C GLY A 103 -7.23 -12.41 8.77
N ASN A 104 -7.49 -12.41 10.06
CA ASN A 104 -8.69 -13.03 10.61
C ASN A 104 -9.93 -12.16 10.32
N GLU A 105 -11.12 -12.65 10.63
CA GLU A 105 -12.36 -11.95 10.29
C GLU A 105 -12.46 -10.57 10.98
N GLU A 106 -12.05 -10.48 12.24
CA GLU A 106 -12.04 -9.21 13.00
C GLU A 106 -11.11 -8.18 12.34
N GLN A 107 -9.91 -8.60 11.93
CA GLN A 107 -8.94 -7.75 11.23
C GLN A 107 -9.47 -7.27 9.88
N ARG A 108 -10.09 -8.15 9.09
CA ARG A 108 -10.68 -7.78 7.79
C ARG A 108 -11.82 -6.78 7.96
N GLN A 109 -12.73 -7.02 8.91
CA GLN A 109 -13.84 -6.10 9.22
C GLN A 109 -13.37 -4.74 9.73
N ARG A 110 -12.27 -4.71 10.47
CA ARG A 110 -11.71 -3.47 11.04
C ARG A 110 -10.95 -2.65 10.01
N PHE A 111 -10.15 -3.30 9.15
CA PHE A 111 -9.15 -2.60 8.34
C PHE A 111 -9.57 -2.37 6.88
N LEU A 112 -10.33 -3.27 6.26
CA LEU A 112 -10.68 -3.13 4.85
C LEU A 112 -11.71 -2.04 4.57
N PRO A 113 -12.84 -1.93 5.30
CA PRO A 113 -13.88 -0.96 4.96
C PRO A 113 -13.45 0.51 5.00
N PRO A 114 -12.70 1.01 6.01
CA PRO A 114 -12.28 2.41 6.01
C PRO A 114 -11.32 2.74 4.87
N LEU A 115 -10.51 1.79 4.45
CA LEU A 115 -9.59 1.95 3.33
C LEU A 115 -10.31 1.94 1.98
N ILE A 116 -11.25 0.99 1.78
CA ILE A 116 -12.09 0.91 0.58
C ILE A 116 -12.87 2.21 0.37
N LYS A 117 -13.32 2.83 1.46
CA LYS A 117 -14.06 4.10 1.45
C LYS A 117 -13.17 5.35 1.39
N GLY A 118 -11.85 5.19 1.27
CA GLY A 118 -10.91 6.30 1.26
C GLY A 118 -10.82 7.11 2.55
N LYS A 119 -11.41 6.61 3.66
CA LYS A 119 -11.38 7.28 4.97
C LYS A 119 -10.03 7.16 5.66
N GLU A 120 -9.30 6.11 5.37
CA GLU A 120 -7.93 5.88 5.80
C GLU A 120 -7.04 5.68 4.58
N LYS A 121 -5.81 6.16 4.66
CA LYS A 121 -4.75 5.90 3.68
C LYS A 121 -3.68 5.06 4.32
N ALA A 122 -3.08 4.15 3.55
CA ALA A 122 -2.00 3.31 4.02
C ALA A 122 -0.73 3.52 3.20
N CYS A 123 0.41 3.33 3.83
CA CYS A 123 1.68 3.16 3.14
C CYS A 123 2.26 1.76 3.38
N PHE A 124 3.20 1.34 2.52
CA PHE A 124 3.81 0.02 2.58
C PHE A 124 5.32 0.14 2.81
N ALA A 125 5.79 -0.32 3.96
CA ALA A 125 7.14 -0.13 4.45
C ALA A 125 7.92 -1.46 4.46
N VAL A 126 8.63 -1.74 3.37
CA VAL A 126 9.45 -2.96 3.17
C VAL A 126 10.92 -2.62 3.01
N THR A 127 11.25 -1.84 1.98
CA THR A 127 12.63 -1.52 1.58
C THR A 127 13.39 -0.78 2.67
N GLU A 128 14.66 -1.14 2.86
CA GLU A 128 15.57 -0.47 3.79
C GLU A 128 16.77 0.13 3.04
N PRO A 129 17.53 1.07 3.63
CA PRO A 129 18.67 1.72 2.95
C PRO A 129 19.68 0.74 2.35
N ASN A 130 19.86 -0.42 2.99
CA ASN A 130 20.82 -1.45 2.56
C ASN A 130 20.15 -2.74 2.06
N THR A 131 18.82 -2.75 1.91
CA THR A 131 18.06 -3.96 1.56
C THR A 131 16.86 -3.59 0.69
N GLY A 132 17.01 -3.74 -0.61
CA GLY A 132 15.95 -3.45 -1.58
C GLY A 132 15.48 -4.71 -2.30
N LEU A 133 16.32 -5.25 -3.16
CA LEU A 133 15.96 -6.38 -4.00
C LEU A 133 15.79 -7.68 -3.20
N ASP A 134 16.71 -7.98 -2.32
CA ASP A 134 16.63 -9.13 -1.40
C ASP A 134 16.07 -8.69 -0.04
N THR A 135 14.76 -8.59 0.06
CA THR A 135 14.06 -8.16 1.28
C THR A 135 14.21 -9.14 2.45
N THR A 136 14.72 -10.35 2.22
CA THR A 136 14.97 -11.31 3.30
C THR A 136 16.09 -10.86 4.24
N LYS A 137 16.91 -9.89 3.81
CA LYS A 137 18.03 -9.34 4.61
C LYS A 137 17.67 -8.09 5.41
N LEU A 138 16.39 -7.74 5.49
CA LEU A 138 15.95 -6.58 6.26
C LEU A 138 16.35 -6.69 7.75
N LYS A 139 16.60 -5.53 8.36
CA LYS A 139 17.11 -5.38 9.72
C LYS A 139 16.12 -4.71 10.68
N THR A 140 15.06 -4.09 10.17
CA THR A 140 14.01 -3.54 11.05
C THR A 140 13.47 -4.67 11.91
N LYS A 141 13.67 -4.56 13.22
CA LYS A 141 13.43 -5.63 14.19
C LYS A 141 12.20 -5.34 15.03
N ALA A 142 11.38 -6.36 15.23
CA ALA A 142 10.28 -6.36 16.17
C ALA A 142 10.62 -7.33 17.31
N THR A 143 10.85 -6.78 18.50
CA THR A 143 11.19 -7.55 19.70
C THR A 143 9.94 -7.73 20.53
N PRO A 144 9.64 -8.95 21.03
CA PRO A 144 8.49 -9.19 21.91
C PRO A 144 8.54 -8.29 23.16
N ASP A 145 7.40 -7.69 23.52
CA ASP A 145 7.22 -6.86 24.71
C ASP A 145 5.82 -7.06 25.29
N GLY A 146 5.72 -7.87 26.33
CA GLY A 146 4.45 -8.21 26.96
C GLY A 146 3.47 -8.84 25.96
N ASN A 147 2.34 -8.16 25.69
CA ASN A 147 1.30 -8.62 24.77
C ASN A 147 1.44 -8.01 23.37
N GLY A 148 2.66 -7.73 22.92
CA GLY A 148 2.92 -7.13 21.62
C GLY A 148 4.39 -7.16 21.26
N TYR A 149 4.79 -6.16 20.49
CA TYR A 149 6.16 -5.99 20.02
C TYR A 149 6.57 -4.53 20.14
N VAL A 150 7.87 -4.30 20.33
CA VAL A 150 8.54 -3.01 20.13
C VAL A 150 9.35 -3.09 18.85
N VAL A 151 9.10 -2.16 17.92
CA VAL A 151 9.76 -2.12 16.61
C VAL A 151 10.77 -0.99 16.55
N ASN A 152 11.98 -1.32 16.07
CA ASN A 152 13.05 -0.36 15.79
C ASN A 152 13.66 -0.63 14.41
N GLY A 153 14.01 0.44 13.68
CA GLY A 153 14.65 0.31 12.38
C GLY A 153 14.42 1.51 11.47
N SER A 154 14.66 1.31 10.18
CA SER A 154 14.43 2.34 9.18
C SER A 154 13.95 1.75 7.86
N LYS A 155 13.13 2.50 7.14
CA LYS A 155 12.60 2.15 5.82
C LYS A 155 12.87 3.29 4.85
N ILE A 156 12.95 3.00 3.56
CA ILE A 156 13.21 3.98 2.51
C ILE A 156 12.32 3.74 1.29
N TRP A 157 12.09 4.78 0.52
CA TRP A 157 11.23 4.80 -0.67
C TRP A 157 9.76 4.52 -0.37
N ILE A 158 9.29 4.92 0.81
CA ILE A 158 7.93 4.70 1.23
C ILE A 158 7.03 5.80 0.65
N SER A 159 6.19 5.41 -0.29
CA SER A 159 5.23 6.31 -0.93
C SER A 159 4.04 6.58 0.00
N THR A 160 3.43 7.76 -0.13
CA THR A 160 2.19 8.17 0.57
C THR A 160 2.35 8.36 2.08
N ALA A 161 3.56 8.20 2.64
CA ALA A 161 3.75 8.24 4.09
C ALA A 161 3.49 9.61 4.72
N GLN A 162 3.51 10.72 3.95
CA GLN A 162 3.15 12.05 4.48
C GLN A 162 1.68 12.14 4.87
N VAL A 163 0.80 11.45 4.15
CA VAL A 163 -0.66 11.51 4.35
C VAL A 163 -1.27 10.21 4.85
N ALA A 164 -0.46 9.17 5.04
CA ALA A 164 -0.95 7.87 5.50
C ALA A 164 -1.32 7.89 6.98
N ASP A 165 -2.44 7.25 7.30
CA ASP A 165 -2.92 6.97 8.66
C ASP A 165 -2.32 5.67 9.19
N LYS A 166 -2.09 4.72 8.29
CA LYS A 166 -1.65 3.35 8.59
C LYS A 166 -0.38 2.99 7.82
N VAL A 167 0.36 2.03 8.37
CA VAL A 167 1.51 1.44 7.71
C VAL A 167 1.41 -0.08 7.71
N LEU A 168 1.63 -0.67 6.53
CA LEU A 168 1.90 -2.09 6.39
C LEU A 168 3.41 -2.28 6.47
N LEU A 169 3.90 -2.75 7.62
CA LEU A 169 5.31 -2.73 8.00
C LEU A 169 5.89 -4.15 8.06
N LEU A 170 6.86 -4.45 7.19
CA LEU A 170 7.60 -5.71 7.22
C LEU A 170 8.80 -5.61 8.14
N THR A 171 8.89 -6.53 9.10
CA THR A 171 9.93 -6.59 10.13
C THR A 171 10.51 -7.98 10.28
N ARG A 172 11.61 -8.11 11.02
CA ARG A 172 12.16 -9.36 11.47
C ARG A 172 11.85 -9.59 12.96
N THR A 173 11.19 -10.70 13.26
CA THR A 173 10.84 -11.12 14.62
C THR A 173 11.76 -12.23 15.16
N THR A 174 12.41 -12.99 14.26
CA THR A 174 13.43 -13.99 14.61
C THR A 174 14.71 -13.67 13.84
N ASP A 175 15.85 -13.69 14.49
CA ASP A 175 17.12 -13.35 13.85
C ASP A 175 17.45 -14.31 12.69
N ILE A 176 18.13 -13.81 11.67
CA ILE A 176 18.37 -14.57 10.43
C ILE A 176 19.25 -15.80 10.68
N GLU A 177 20.07 -15.74 11.70
CA GLU A 177 20.95 -16.83 12.16
C GLU A 177 20.17 -17.98 12.82
N ASP A 178 18.97 -17.70 13.33
CA ASP A 178 18.14 -18.64 14.09
C ASP A 178 17.04 -19.30 13.22
N VAL A 179 16.99 -18.98 11.93
CA VAL A 179 15.98 -19.53 11.00
C VAL A 179 16.61 -20.48 9.99
N ARG A 180 15.82 -21.43 9.48
CA ARG A 180 16.27 -22.41 8.47
C ARG A 180 16.36 -21.80 7.08
N LYS A 181 15.47 -20.86 6.76
CA LYS A 181 15.40 -20.15 5.49
C LYS A 181 15.33 -18.65 5.75
N PRO A 182 16.00 -17.81 4.96
CA PRO A 182 15.98 -16.35 5.15
C PRO A 182 14.58 -15.71 5.14
N THR A 183 13.60 -16.39 4.55
CA THR A 183 12.19 -15.97 4.52
C THR A 183 11.42 -16.24 5.81
N GLU A 184 11.93 -17.14 6.67
CA GLU A 184 11.34 -17.40 7.97
C GLU A 184 11.71 -16.28 8.96
N GLY A 185 10.91 -16.08 10.01
CA GLY A 185 11.13 -15.05 11.02
C GLY A 185 10.82 -13.63 10.55
N LEU A 186 10.15 -13.46 9.42
CA LEU A 186 9.60 -12.20 8.96
C LEU A 186 8.13 -12.08 9.39
N THR A 187 7.76 -10.89 9.85
CA THR A 187 6.39 -10.59 10.28
C THR A 187 5.93 -9.29 9.65
N LEU A 188 4.70 -9.29 9.16
CA LEU A 188 4.04 -8.13 8.60
C LEU A 188 3.04 -7.58 9.63
N PHE A 189 3.14 -6.30 9.95
CA PHE A 189 2.21 -5.59 10.83
C PHE A 189 1.40 -4.58 10.02
N TYR A 190 0.10 -4.52 10.24
CA TYR A 190 -0.72 -3.41 9.78
C TYR A 190 -1.16 -2.58 10.98
N THR A 191 -0.54 -1.42 11.17
CA THR A 191 -0.69 -0.60 12.38
C THR A 191 -0.81 0.88 12.05
N ASP A 192 -1.11 1.69 13.06
CA ASP A 192 -1.08 3.15 12.93
C ASP A 192 0.32 3.63 12.56
N LEU A 193 0.37 4.64 11.69
CA LEU A 193 1.60 5.39 11.42
C LEU A 193 1.80 6.42 12.54
N ASP A 194 2.21 5.93 13.72
CA ASP A 194 2.42 6.74 14.92
C ASP A 194 3.56 7.75 14.71
N ARG A 195 3.21 9.02 14.54
CA ARG A 195 4.15 10.12 14.28
C ARG A 195 5.04 10.47 15.46
N ASP A 196 4.70 10.04 16.66
CA ASP A 196 5.55 10.22 17.87
C ASP A 196 6.68 9.17 17.92
N ARG A 197 6.54 8.07 17.17
CA ARG A 197 7.46 6.94 17.12
C ARG A 197 8.08 6.68 15.76
N ILE A 198 7.51 7.26 14.72
CA ILE A 198 7.96 7.15 13.34
C ILE A 198 8.19 8.54 12.77
N GLU A 199 9.45 8.94 12.70
CA GLU A 199 9.82 10.14 11.94
C GLU A 199 9.68 9.84 10.45
N VAL A 200 8.89 10.65 9.74
CA VAL A 200 8.69 10.56 8.29
C VAL A 200 9.42 11.70 7.62
N ARG A 201 10.47 11.40 6.88
CA ARG A 201 11.29 12.38 6.18
C ARG A 201 11.14 12.22 4.67
N GLU A 202 10.64 13.26 4.02
CA GLU A 202 10.49 13.27 2.57
C GLU A 202 11.84 13.24 1.86
N ILE A 203 11.87 12.52 0.73
CA ILE A 203 13.01 12.42 -0.17
C ILE A 203 12.71 13.26 -1.41
N ASP A 204 13.56 14.26 -1.67
CA ASP A 204 13.50 15.05 -2.90
C ASP A 204 13.68 14.14 -4.13
N LYS A 205 12.85 14.37 -5.14
CA LYS A 205 12.90 13.61 -6.39
C LYS A 205 12.50 14.45 -7.59
N MET A 206 12.96 14.05 -8.73
CA MET A 206 12.58 14.63 -10.01
C MET A 206 11.25 14.02 -10.47
N GLY A 207 10.18 14.82 -10.56
CA GLY A 207 8.85 14.43 -10.98
C GLY A 207 8.07 13.61 -9.95
N ARG A 208 6.81 13.35 -10.25
CA ARG A 208 5.85 12.64 -9.40
C ARG A 208 5.72 13.25 -7.99
N LYS A 209 5.75 14.57 -7.89
CA LYS A 209 5.66 15.28 -6.60
C LYS A 209 4.28 15.17 -5.95
N ALA A 210 3.24 14.87 -6.72
CA ALA A 210 1.90 14.60 -6.20
C ALA A 210 1.85 13.43 -5.20
N VAL A 211 2.79 12.47 -5.31
CA VAL A 211 2.93 11.39 -4.33
C VAL A 211 4.35 11.38 -3.80
N ASP A 212 4.48 11.65 -2.52
CA ASP A 212 5.74 11.68 -1.79
C ASP A 212 6.50 10.34 -1.84
N SER A 213 7.78 10.39 -1.52
CA SER A 213 8.60 9.23 -1.22
C SER A 213 9.41 9.54 0.02
N ASN A 214 9.48 8.62 0.98
CA ASN A 214 9.99 8.93 2.31
C ASN A 214 11.01 7.92 2.82
N MET A 215 11.82 8.41 3.75
CA MET A 215 12.48 7.59 4.76
C MET A 215 11.60 7.56 6.00
N LEU A 216 11.51 6.39 6.64
CA LEU A 216 10.91 6.22 7.95
C LEU A 216 12.01 5.84 8.94
N PHE A 217 12.07 6.55 10.07
CA PHE A 217 12.92 6.21 11.21
C PHE A 217 12.02 5.80 12.36
N ILE A 218 12.12 4.54 12.78
CA ILE A 218 11.22 3.90 13.73
C ILE A 218 11.98 3.71 15.05
N ASP A 219 11.50 4.35 16.12
CA ASP A 219 12.10 4.30 17.44
C ASP A 219 11.08 3.93 18.51
N GLY A 220 11.12 2.69 18.96
CA GLY A 220 10.26 2.20 20.02
C GLY A 220 8.76 2.14 19.68
N LEU A 221 8.41 1.90 18.40
CA LEU A 221 7.02 1.73 18.01
C LEU A 221 6.40 0.51 18.68
N LYS A 222 5.37 0.72 19.48
CA LYS A 222 4.62 -0.37 20.13
C LYS A 222 3.52 -0.89 19.21
N VAL A 223 3.56 -2.18 18.94
CA VAL A 223 2.60 -2.85 18.05
C VAL A 223 1.92 -3.99 18.80
N PRO A 224 0.58 -3.90 19.02
CA PRO A 224 -0.16 -4.99 19.65
C PRO A 224 -0.14 -6.28 18.81
N ILE A 225 -0.20 -7.44 19.47
CA ILE A 225 -0.23 -8.72 18.77
C ILE A 225 -1.46 -8.85 17.84
N ALA A 226 -2.55 -8.17 18.17
CA ALA A 226 -3.80 -8.19 17.39
C ALA A 226 -3.69 -7.61 15.97
N VAL A 227 -2.62 -6.86 15.66
CA VAL A 227 -2.35 -6.31 14.32
C VAL A 227 -1.20 -7.01 13.61
N SER A 228 -0.76 -8.14 14.16
CA SER A 228 0.34 -8.97 13.64
C SER A 228 -0.19 -10.05 12.69
N TYR A 229 0.46 -10.21 11.55
CA TYR A 229 0.28 -11.31 10.61
C TYR A 229 1.49 -12.25 10.73
N THR A 230 1.62 -12.94 11.88
CA THR A 230 2.80 -13.67 12.30
C THR A 230 3.08 -14.99 11.58
N HIS A 231 2.30 -15.37 10.59
CA HIS A 231 2.54 -16.59 9.81
C HIS A 231 2.63 -16.34 8.31
N LEU A 232 3.04 -15.14 7.93
CA LEU A 232 3.53 -14.92 6.58
C LEU A 232 4.92 -15.56 6.43
N THR A 233 4.96 -16.88 6.26
CA THR A 233 5.87 -17.39 5.27
C THR A 233 5.41 -16.76 3.97
N LEU A 234 6.10 -15.70 3.51
CA LEU A 234 5.94 -15.23 2.14
C LEU A 234 5.94 -16.48 1.27
N PRO A 235 4.90 -16.74 0.45
CA PRO A 235 4.89 -17.91 -0.39
C PRO A 235 6.14 -17.85 -1.25
N THR A 236 7.16 -18.62 -0.85
CA THR A 236 8.28 -18.92 -1.71
C THR A 236 7.68 -19.73 -2.83
N ASN A 237 7.49 -19.08 -3.99
CA ASN A 237 7.16 -19.71 -5.26
C ASN A 237 6.64 -21.15 -5.11
N ARG A 238 5.37 -21.31 -4.87
CA ARG A 238 4.69 -22.52 -5.33
C ARG A 238 4.36 -22.23 -6.77
N GLU A 239 5.02 -22.99 -7.60
CA GLU A 239 4.88 -23.11 -9.01
C GLU A 239 3.48 -22.80 -9.51
N VAL A 240 3.45 -21.91 -10.50
CA VAL A 240 2.32 -21.79 -11.42
C VAL A 240 2.27 -23.03 -12.27
#